data_0c1cad4992e40aed5bd15f2704b1091c
#
_entry.id   0c1cad4992e40aed5bd15f2704b1091c
#
_cell.length_a   1.000
_cell.length_b   1.000
_cell.length_c   1.000
_cell.angle_alpha   90.00
_cell.angle_beta   90.00
_cell.angle_gamma   90.00
#
_symmetry.space_group_name_H-M   'P 1'
#
loop_
_entity.id
_entity.type
_entity.pdbx_description
1 polymer ?
#
loop_
_entity_poly.entity_id
_entity_poly.type
_entity_poly.pdbx_seq_one_letter_code
_entity_poly.pdbx_strand_id
1 'polypeptide(L)'
;METINRQIIDIKKLVNEFSDFARMPSPILKKIKIDDILNRAVSFYKLSNEDLTLNINKKNKSDIYINGDSEHLNRVFLNLLKNSIEAIDEKKQKDPNLKGKITLEIDTNNEYIEIKMLDNGIGFKDVTNITKPYFTTKKQGTGLGLPIVSKIINDHGGDINFFKNSDGAKIEITLPIYS
;
A
#
# COMPACT_ATOMS: atom_id res chain seq x y z
N MET A 1 -29.23 -18.01 7.68
CA MET A 1 -28.04 -18.21 8.57
C MET A 1 -26.73 -17.71 7.95
N GLU A 2 -26.48 -17.89 6.66
CA GLU A 2 -25.23 -17.40 6.01
C GLU A 2 -25.02 -15.88 6.11
N THR A 3 -26.08 -15.08 5.98
CA THR A 3 -25.99 -13.61 6.03
C THR A 3 -25.53 -13.10 7.40
N ILE A 4 -26.03 -13.71 8.49
CA ILE A 4 -25.65 -13.30 9.86
C ILE A 4 -24.20 -13.66 10.16
N ASN A 5 -23.75 -14.86 9.79
CA ASN A 5 -22.35 -15.27 9.98
C ASN A 5 -21.39 -14.36 9.22
N ARG A 6 -21.75 -13.96 7.99
CA ARG A 6 -20.96 -13.02 7.20
C ARG A 6 -20.85 -11.65 7.86
N GLN A 7 -21.97 -11.12 8.37
CA GLN A 7 -21.96 -9.83 9.09
C GLN A 7 -21.13 -9.88 10.38
N ILE A 8 -21.18 -11.00 11.13
CA ILE A 8 -20.33 -11.18 12.32
C ILE A 8 -18.85 -11.17 11.95
N ILE A 9 -18.46 -11.83 10.85
CA ILE A 9 -17.08 -11.84 10.36
C ILE A 9 -16.63 -10.44 9.96
N ASP A 10 -17.49 -9.69 9.26
CA ASP A 10 -17.20 -8.32 8.83
C ASP A 10 -17.03 -7.37 10.02
N ILE A 11 -17.92 -7.47 11.03
CA ILE A 11 -17.84 -6.68 12.29
C ILE A 11 -16.55 -7.04 13.06
N LYS A 12 -16.24 -8.33 13.20
CA LYS A 12 -15.02 -8.78 13.89
C LYS A 12 -13.75 -8.22 13.20
N LYS A 13 -13.72 -8.23 11.87
CA LYS A 13 -12.64 -7.66 11.09
C LYS A 13 -12.51 -6.16 11.34
N LEU A 14 -13.63 -5.41 11.32
CA LEU A 14 -13.65 -3.98 11.58
C LEU A 14 -13.12 -3.66 12.98
N VAL A 15 -13.57 -4.40 14.00
CA VAL A 15 -13.16 -4.22 15.42
C VAL A 15 -11.66 -4.51 15.58
N ASN A 16 -11.15 -5.55 14.93
CA ASN A 16 -9.73 -5.89 14.98
C ASN A 16 -8.87 -4.81 14.29
N GLU A 17 -9.24 -4.38 13.08
CA GLU A 17 -8.52 -3.33 12.37
C GLU A 17 -8.57 -1.99 13.12
N PHE A 18 -9.71 -1.67 13.77
CA PHE A 18 -9.84 -0.49 14.64
C PHE A 18 -8.94 -0.59 15.87
N SER A 19 -8.93 -1.73 16.54
CA SER A 19 -8.06 -1.95 17.71
C SER A 19 -6.59 -1.83 17.33
N ASP A 20 -6.19 -2.37 16.17
CA ASP A 20 -4.84 -2.28 15.63
C ASP A 20 -4.46 -0.84 15.28
N PHE A 21 -5.40 -0.07 14.75
CA PHE A 21 -5.20 1.35 14.45
C PHE A 21 -5.07 2.19 15.71
N ALA A 22 -6.02 2.01 16.66
CA ALA A 22 -6.07 2.79 17.90
C ALA A 22 -4.92 2.48 18.87
N ARG A 23 -4.41 1.25 18.85
CA ARG A 23 -3.32 0.76 19.72
C ARG A 23 -2.00 0.56 19.01
N MET A 24 -1.84 1.12 17.81
CA MET A 24 -0.59 0.96 17.05
C MET A 24 0.59 1.46 17.88
N PRO A 25 1.55 0.59 18.23
CA PRO A 25 2.72 1.01 19.01
C PRO A 25 3.58 1.98 18.20
N SER A 26 4.40 2.76 18.89
CA SER A 26 5.42 3.57 18.22
C SER A 26 6.40 2.66 17.48
N PRO A 27 6.88 3.07 16.30
CA PRO A 27 7.82 2.25 15.52
C PRO A 27 9.15 2.08 16.26
N ILE A 28 9.73 0.88 16.15
CA ILE A 28 11.10 0.60 16.61
C ILE A 28 12.04 0.84 15.43
N LEU A 29 12.52 2.09 15.33
CA LEU A 29 13.35 2.51 14.21
C LEU A 29 14.75 1.86 14.26
N LYS A 30 15.14 1.21 13.17
CA LYS A 30 16.46 0.60 12.96
C LYS A 30 16.95 0.89 11.55
N LYS A 31 18.27 0.80 11.35
CA LYS A 31 18.83 0.80 9.98
C LYS A 31 18.36 -0.44 9.24
N ILE A 32 17.54 -0.24 8.22
CA ILE A 32 16.96 -1.32 7.41
C ILE A 32 17.15 -1.03 5.91
N LYS A 33 17.30 -2.07 5.13
CA LYS A 33 17.39 -1.98 3.68
C LYS A 33 15.98 -1.98 3.09
N ILE A 34 15.63 -0.95 2.33
CA ILE A 34 14.29 -0.81 1.78
C ILE A 34 13.96 -1.90 0.76
N ASP A 35 14.97 -2.35 0.01
CA ASP A 35 14.80 -3.43 -0.97
C ASP A 35 14.25 -4.71 -0.35
N ASP A 36 14.67 -5.06 0.87
CA ASP A 36 14.22 -6.29 1.54
C ASP A 36 12.72 -6.24 1.86
N ILE A 37 12.23 -5.05 2.26
CA ILE A 37 10.80 -4.83 2.56
C ILE A 37 9.98 -4.91 1.29
N LEU A 38 10.40 -4.20 0.23
CA LEU A 38 9.69 -4.18 -1.05
C LEU A 38 9.66 -5.56 -1.69
N ASN A 39 10.79 -6.27 -1.70
CA ASN A 39 10.86 -7.62 -2.24
C ASN A 39 9.98 -8.60 -1.45
N ARG A 40 9.93 -8.50 -0.12
CA ARG A 40 9.05 -9.32 0.73
C ARG A 40 7.58 -9.10 0.37
N ALA A 41 7.15 -7.84 0.31
CA ALA A 41 5.76 -7.50 0.00
C ALA A 41 5.36 -7.93 -1.42
N VAL A 42 6.23 -7.71 -2.41
CA VAL A 42 6.01 -8.12 -3.80
C VAL A 42 5.96 -9.64 -3.94
N SER A 43 6.88 -10.36 -3.29
CA SER A 43 6.94 -11.83 -3.34
C SER A 43 5.67 -12.46 -2.76
N PHE A 44 5.10 -11.88 -1.70
CA PHE A 44 3.85 -12.35 -1.09
C PHE A 44 2.70 -12.41 -2.09
N TYR A 45 2.57 -11.38 -2.95
CA TYR A 45 1.46 -11.33 -3.92
C TYR A 45 1.78 -12.00 -5.26
N LYS A 46 3.07 -12.10 -5.66
CA LYS A 46 3.45 -12.82 -6.90
C LYS A 46 3.07 -14.30 -6.85
N LEU A 47 3.20 -14.93 -5.69
CA LEU A 47 2.87 -16.36 -5.52
C LEU A 47 1.37 -16.66 -5.65
N SER A 48 0.52 -15.67 -5.45
CA SER A 48 -0.94 -15.83 -5.41
C SER A 48 -1.67 -15.30 -6.64
N ASN A 49 -0.96 -14.66 -7.60
CA ASN A 49 -1.58 -13.96 -8.73
C ASN A 49 -0.76 -14.15 -10.00
N GLU A 50 -0.99 -15.26 -10.72
CA GLU A 50 -0.26 -15.61 -11.96
C GLU A 50 -0.43 -14.58 -13.08
N ASP A 51 -1.61 -13.92 -13.18
CA ASP A 51 -1.94 -12.93 -14.21
C ASP A 51 -1.53 -11.49 -13.84
N LEU A 52 -0.78 -11.29 -12.76
CA LEU A 52 -0.38 -10.00 -12.29
C LEU A 52 1.11 -9.76 -12.55
N THR A 53 1.43 -8.72 -13.31
CA THR A 53 2.80 -8.26 -13.49
C THR A 53 3.18 -7.29 -12.35
N LEU A 54 4.10 -7.71 -11.49
CA LEU A 54 4.66 -6.90 -10.40
C LEU A 54 6.13 -6.60 -10.70
N ASN A 55 6.48 -5.32 -10.90
CA ASN A 55 7.84 -4.88 -11.21
C ASN A 55 8.37 -3.91 -10.16
N ILE A 56 9.66 -4.03 -9.86
CA ILE A 56 10.42 -3.04 -9.10
C ILE A 56 11.49 -2.47 -10.02
N ASN A 57 11.41 -1.18 -10.31
CA ASN A 57 12.35 -0.44 -11.15
C ASN A 57 13.15 0.53 -10.29
N LYS A 58 14.44 0.36 -10.25
CA LYS A 58 15.36 1.17 -9.45
C LYS A 58 16.25 1.98 -10.39
N LYS A 59 16.25 3.31 -10.25
CA LYS A 59 17.14 4.17 -11.07
C LYS A 59 18.60 3.98 -10.68
N ASN A 60 18.88 3.87 -9.39
CA ASN A 60 20.22 3.62 -8.89
C ASN A 60 20.30 2.20 -8.30
N LYS A 61 21.32 1.44 -8.68
CA LYS A 61 21.51 0.04 -8.23
C LYS A 61 22.12 -0.10 -6.83
N SER A 62 22.51 1.01 -6.18
CA SER A 62 23.07 0.97 -4.83
C SER A 62 22.05 0.55 -3.80
N ASP A 63 22.52 -0.05 -2.71
CA ASP A 63 21.69 -0.36 -1.55
C ASP A 63 21.23 0.92 -0.87
N ILE A 64 19.94 1.01 -0.57
CA ILE A 64 19.34 2.16 0.09
C ILE A 64 18.91 1.75 1.48
N TYR A 65 19.42 2.47 2.47
CA TYR A 65 19.08 2.26 3.87
C TYR A 65 18.24 3.41 4.39
N ILE A 66 17.25 3.08 5.21
CA ILE A 66 16.40 4.03 5.92
C ILE A 66 16.42 3.72 7.41
N ASN A 67 16.02 4.69 8.23
CA ASN A 67 15.76 4.46 9.64
C ASN A 67 14.29 4.11 9.81
N GLY A 68 13.96 2.84 9.99
CA GLY A 68 12.57 2.39 9.95
C GLY A 68 12.28 1.12 10.75
N ASP A 69 11.00 0.87 10.95
CA ASP A 69 10.45 -0.37 11.49
C ASP A 69 10.01 -1.28 10.33
N SER A 70 10.68 -2.42 10.18
CA SER A 70 10.47 -3.32 9.05
C SER A 70 9.06 -3.91 8.99
N GLU A 71 8.42 -4.17 10.14
CA GLU A 71 7.07 -4.75 10.18
C GLU A 71 6.02 -3.68 9.84
N HIS A 72 6.18 -2.46 10.37
CA HIS A 72 5.30 -1.35 10.03
C HIS A 72 5.38 -1.02 8.53
N LEU A 73 6.58 -0.89 7.97
CA LEU A 73 6.74 -0.60 6.54
C LEU A 73 6.29 -1.75 5.65
N ASN A 74 6.51 -3.01 6.06
CA ASN A 74 5.95 -4.15 5.34
C ASN A 74 4.40 -4.09 5.31
N ARG A 75 3.77 -3.71 6.42
CA ARG A 75 2.31 -3.48 6.49
C ARG A 75 1.85 -2.39 5.52
N VAL A 76 2.62 -1.31 5.36
CA VAL A 76 2.34 -0.26 4.36
C VAL A 76 2.26 -0.86 2.96
N PHE A 77 3.32 -1.53 2.51
CA PHE A 77 3.37 -2.04 1.13
C PHE A 77 2.38 -3.16 0.89
N LEU A 78 2.12 -4.03 1.87
CA LEU A 78 1.06 -5.04 1.75
C LEU A 78 -0.33 -4.40 1.59
N ASN A 79 -0.66 -3.34 2.35
CA ASN A 79 -1.93 -2.63 2.21
C ASN A 79 -2.06 -1.95 0.84
N LEU A 80 -1.01 -1.29 0.38
CA LEU A 80 -1.02 -0.58 -0.90
C LEU A 80 -1.14 -1.57 -2.08
N LEU A 81 -0.35 -2.64 -2.08
CA LEU A 81 -0.41 -3.68 -3.10
C LEU A 81 -1.79 -4.36 -3.13
N LYS A 82 -2.36 -4.68 -1.96
CA LYS A 82 -3.71 -5.22 -1.86
C LYS A 82 -4.74 -4.28 -2.49
N ASN A 83 -4.67 -2.99 -2.18
CA ASN A 83 -5.59 -2.00 -2.73
C ASN A 83 -5.50 -1.90 -4.26
N SER A 84 -4.28 -1.95 -4.82
CA SER A 84 -4.06 -1.94 -6.26
C SER A 84 -4.57 -3.22 -6.94
N ILE A 85 -4.36 -4.39 -6.33
CA ILE A 85 -4.87 -5.67 -6.85
C ILE A 85 -6.40 -5.63 -6.89
N GLU A 86 -7.06 -5.23 -5.81
CA GLU A 86 -8.51 -5.10 -5.76
C GLU A 86 -9.06 -4.11 -6.80
N ALA A 87 -8.34 -3.00 -7.06
CA ALA A 87 -8.70 -2.02 -8.09
C ALA A 87 -8.54 -2.58 -9.51
N ILE A 88 -7.52 -3.41 -9.74
CA ILE A 88 -7.29 -4.12 -11.00
C ILE A 88 -8.40 -5.17 -11.20
N ASP A 89 -8.73 -5.94 -10.17
CA ASP A 89 -9.79 -6.95 -10.25
C ASP A 89 -11.16 -6.34 -10.54
N GLU A 90 -11.45 -5.15 -9.95
CA GLU A 90 -12.68 -4.41 -10.27
C GLU A 90 -12.70 -3.95 -11.74
N LYS A 91 -11.55 -3.51 -12.29
CA LYS A 91 -11.44 -3.13 -13.70
C LYS A 91 -11.56 -4.33 -14.63
N LYS A 92 -11.00 -5.50 -14.26
CA LYS A 92 -11.12 -6.75 -14.99
C LYS A 92 -12.59 -7.23 -15.14
N GLN A 93 -13.47 -6.89 -14.21
CA GLN A 93 -14.90 -7.21 -14.35
C GLN A 93 -15.55 -6.52 -15.56
N LYS A 94 -14.99 -5.35 -15.99
CA LYS A 94 -15.46 -4.60 -17.15
C LYS A 94 -14.63 -4.87 -18.41
N ASP A 95 -13.37 -5.23 -18.24
CA ASP A 95 -12.41 -5.59 -19.28
C ASP A 95 -11.70 -6.89 -18.92
N PRO A 96 -12.30 -8.07 -19.28
CA PRO A 96 -11.72 -9.38 -18.94
C PRO A 96 -10.34 -9.65 -19.56
N ASN A 97 -9.94 -8.90 -20.60
CA ASN A 97 -8.65 -9.05 -21.26
C ASN A 97 -7.54 -8.19 -20.60
N LEU A 98 -7.89 -7.39 -19.60
CA LEU A 98 -6.93 -6.55 -18.89
C LEU A 98 -5.85 -7.40 -18.21
N LYS A 99 -4.61 -7.19 -18.58
CA LYS A 99 -3.46 -7.72 -17.83
C LYS A 99 -3.12 -6.79 -16.69
N GLY A 100 -3.25 -7.29 -15.46
CA GLY A 100 -2.94 -6.52 -14.26
C GLY A 100 -1.46 -6.15 -14.21
N LYS A 101 -1.17 -4.88 -13.91
CA LYS A 101 0.19 -4.38 -13.80
C LYS A 101 0.32 -3.44 -12.61
N ILE A 102 1.33 -3.70 -11.76
CA ILE A 102 1.76 -2.80 -10.70
C ILE A 102 3.27 -2.58 -10.85
N THR A 103 3.70 -1.33 -10.81
CA THR A 103 5.10 -0.96 -10.91
C THR A 103 5.50 -0.12 -9.71
N LEU A 104 6.56 -0.50 -9.02
CA LEU A 104 7.24 0.28 -8.00
C LEU A 104 8.48 0.91 -8.64
N GLU A 105 8.51 2.24 -8.73
CA GLU A 105 9.67 3.00 -9.20
C GLU A 105 10.37 3.62 -8.00
N ILE A 106 11.68 3.41 -7.90
CA ILE A 106 12.49 3.86 -6.77
C ILE A 106 13.54 4.83 -7.28
N ASP A 107 13.53 6.02 -6.71
CA ASP A 107 14.52 7.05 -6.93
C ASP A 107 15.06 7.58 -5.60
N THR A 108 16.24 8.19 -5.59
CA THR A 108 16.85 8.76 -4.40
C THR A 108 17.53 10.07 -4.72
N ASN A 109 17.48 10.98 -3.77
CA ASN A 109 18.40 12.09 -3.67
C ASN A 109 19.28 11.92 -2.41
N ASN A 110 19.98 12.99 -1.98
CA ASN A 110 20.89 12.92 -0.83
C ASN A 110 20.17 12.78 0.53
N GLU A 111 18.87 13.07 0.62
CA GLU A 111 18.12 13.17 1.87
C GLU A 111 16.96 12.16 1.93
N TYR A 112 16.35 11.86 0.80
CA TYR A 112 15.11 11.07 0.74
C TYR A 112 15.18 10.00 -0.32
N ILE A 113 14.49 8.88 -0.05
CA ILE A 113 14.04 7.93 -1.07
C ILE A 113 12.63 8.30 -1.49
N GLU A 114 12.38 8.30 -2.79
CA GLU A 114 11.06 8.42 -3.39
C GLU A 114 10.64 7.07 -3.97
N ILE A 115 9.48 6.58 -3.57
CA ILE A 115 8.87 5.35 -4.06
C ILE A 115 7.55 5.71 -4.71
N LYS A 116 7.45 5.52 -6.04
CA LYS A 116 6.22 5.67 -6.80
C LYS A 116 5.61 4.31 -7.06
N MET A 117 4.37 4.14 -6.66
CA MET A 117 3.59 2.95 -6.97
C MET A 117 2.52 3.32 -7.98
N LEU A 118 2.54 2.64 -9.13
CA LEU A 118 1.60 2.82 -10.23
C LEU A 118 0.86 1.50 -10.47
N ASP A 119 -0.44 1.56 -10.61
CA ASP A 119 -1.26 0.44 -11.05
C ASP A 119 -2.12 0.81 -12.26
N ASN A 120 -2.64 -0.19 -12.95
CA ASN A 120 -3.56 -0.03 -14.07
C ASN A 120 -5.01 -0.42 -13.72
N GLY A 121 -5.39 -0.29 -12.45
CA GLY A 121 -6.74 -0.52 -11.96
C GLY A 121 -7.73 0.58 -12.31
N ILE A 122 -8.83 0.68 -11.54
CA ILE A 122 -9.87 1.71 -11.74
C ILE A 122 -9.42 3.11 -11.29
N GLY A 123 -8.29 3.24 -10.59
CA GLY A 123 -7.79 4.49 -10.03
C GLY A 123 -8.62 5.06 -8.88
N PHE A 124 -8.27 6.29 -8.47
CA PHE A 124 -8.98 7.02 -7.44
C PHE A 124 -10.09 7.90 -8.04
N LYS A 125 -11.32 7.79 -7.54
CA LYS A 125 -12.43 8.69 -7.90
C LYS A 125 -12.25 10.07 -7.26
N ASP A 126 -11.86 10.06 -5.99
CA ASP A 126 -11.55 11.26 -5.20
C ASP A 126 -10.35 10.96 -4.30
N VAL A 127 -9.42 11.90 -4.21
CA VAL A 127 -8.22 11.80 -3.38
C VAL A 127 -8.31 12.66 -2.11
N THR A 128 -9.33 13.52 -1.99
CA THR A 128 -9.43 14.54 -0.94
C THR A 128 -9.64 13.93 0.45
N ASN A 129 -10.41 12.83 0.52
CA ASN A 129 -10.80 12.20 1.79
C ASN A 129 -10.22 10.79 1.99
N ILE A 130 -9.34 10.37 1.10
CA ILE A 130 -8.91 8.97 0.97
C ILE A 130 -8.14 8.47 2.22
N THR A 131 -7.51 9.36 2.96
CA THR A 131 -6.79 9.06 4.21
C THR A 131 -7.63 9.28 5.47
N LYS A 132 -8.89 9.73 5.34
CA LYS A 132 -9.78 9.86 6.50
C LYS A 132 -10.22 8.48 6.98
N PRO A 133 -10.17 8.21 8.30
CA PRO A 133 -10.68 6.96 8.85
C PRO A 133 -12.13 6.70 8.43
N TYR A 134 -12.44 5.43 8.15
CA TYR A 134 -13.76 4.95 7.72
C TYR A 134 -14.23 5.43 6.34
N PHE A 135 -13.42 6.20 5.61
CA PHE A 135 -13.71 6.53 4.23
C PHE A 135 -13.39 5.35 3.32
N THR A 136 -14.40 4.81 2.65
CA THR A 136 -14.24 3.72 1.68
C THR A 136 -15.31 3.78 0.59
N THR A 137 -14.90 3.48 -0.63
CA THR A 137 -15.81 3.28 -1.77
C THR A 137 -16.10 1.80 -2.02
N LYS A 138 -15.47 0.90 -1.25
CA LYS A 138 -15.59 -0.56 -1.40
C LYS A 138 -16.70 -1.10 -0.49
N LYS A 139 -17.55 -1.99 -1.02
CA LYS A 139 -18.66 -2.61 -0.27
C LYS A 139 -18.23 -3.36 1.00
N GLN A 140 -17.02 -3.92 1.02
CA GLN A 140 -16.46 -4.71 2.15
C GLN A 140 -15.18 -4.08 2.72
N GLY A 141 -14.93 -2.81 2.41
CA GLY A 141 -13.78 -2.08 2.92
C GLY A 141 -14.08 -1.46 4.29
N THR A 142 -13.13 -1.54 5.22
CA THR A 142 -13.24 -0.91 6.55
C THR A 142 -12.92 0.59 6.53
N GLY A 143 -12.23 1.06 5.46
CA GLY A 143 -11.76 2.44 5.35
C GLY A 143 -10.62 2.77 6.32
N LEU A 144 -9.93 1.77 6.87
CA LEU A 144 -8.80 1.96 7.79
C LEU A 144 -7.43 1.72 7.15
N GLY A 145 -7.38 1.03 6.00
CA GLY A 145 -6.10 0.68 5.35
C GLY A 145 -5.22 1.89 5.02
N LEU A 146 -5.74 2.88 4.31
CA LEU A 146 -4.98 4.08 3.93
C LEU A 146 -4.68 5.04 5.09
N PRO A 147 -5.60 5.28 6.06
CA PRO A 147 -5.25 5.94 7.32
C PRO A 147 -4.08 5.29 8.08
N ILE A 148 -4.04 3.95 8.16
CA ILE A 148 -2.93 3.18 8.75
C ILE A 148 -1.63 3.45 7.98
N VAL A 149 -1.69 3.36 6.66
CA VAL A 149 -0.53 3.63 5.78
C VAL A 149 0.00 5.04 6.03
N SER A 150 -0.87 6.06 5.99
CA SER A 150 -0.47 7.45 6.20
C SER A 150 0.15 7.66 7.57
N LYS A 151 -0.46 7.09 8.63
CA LYS A 151 0.10 7.17 9.97
C LYS A 151 1.49 6.55 10.05
N ILE A 152 1.68 5.35 9.52
CA ILE A 152 3.00 4.67 9.56
C ILE A 152 4.04 5.50 8.81
N ILE A 153 3.75 5.99 7.62
CA ILE A 153 4.71 6.81 6.86
C ILE A 153 5.08 8.08 7.64
N ASN A 154 4.10 8.78 8.22
CA ASN A 154 4.34 9.96 9.04
C ASN A 154 5.17 9.65 10.29
N ASP A 155 4.89 8.52 10.97
CA ASP A 155 5.67 8.07 12.15
C ASP A 155 7.14 7.73 11.79
N HIS A 156 7.45 7.54 10.49
CA HIS A 156 8.80 7.35 9.95
C HIS A 156 9.42 8.65 9.41
N GLY A 157 8.79 9.80 9.64
CA GLY A 157 9.25 11.10 9.14
C GLY A 157 9.10 11.28 7.63
N GLY A 158 8.28 10.46 7.00
CA GLY A 158 7.99 10.50 5.58
C GLY A 158 6.68 11.20 5.24
N ASP A 159 6.37 11.24 3.96
CA ASP A 159 5.12 11.75 3.41
C ASP A 159 4.53 10.80 2.38
N ILE A 160 3.21 10.84 2.19
CA ILE A 160 2.50 10.03 1.21
C ILE A 160 1.44 10.84 0.49
N ASN A 161 1.48 10.78 -0.84
CA ASN A 161 0.58 11.50 -1.72
C ASN A 161 -0.12 10.56 -2.71
N PHE A 162 -1.39 10.85 -3.00
CA PHE A 162 -2.24 10.06 -3.88
C PHE A 162 -2.67 10.91 -5.06
N PHE A 163 -2.57 10.35 -6.28
CA PHE A 163 -2.88 11.07 -7.51
C PHE A 163 -3.84 10.27 -8.39
N LYS A 164 -4.74 10.99 -9.05
CA LYS A 164 -5.47 10.43 -10.17
C LYS A 164 -4.52 10.25 -11.34
N ASN A 165 -4.58 9.09 -11.98
CA ASN A 165 -3.80 8.77 -13.17
C ASN A 165 -4.75 8.29 -14.27
N SER A 166 -4.41 8.54 -15.54
CA SER A 166 -5.24 8.16 -16.69
C SER A 166 -5.51 6.66 -16.77
N ASP A 167 -4.52 5.84 -16.37
CA ASP A 167 -4.60 4.39 -16.52
C ASP A 167 -4.94 3.64 -15.22
N GLY A 168 -4.91 4.32 -14.07
CA GLY A 168 -5.14 3.70 -12.77
C GLY A 168 -4.83 4.64 -11.62
N ALA A 169 -4.17 4.16 -10.56
CA ALA A 169 -3.73 4.97 -9.45
C ALA A 169 -2.22 5.23 -9.48
N LYS A 170 -1.82 6.37 -8.91
CA LYS A 170 -0.43 6.70 -8.62
C LYS A 170 -0.32 7.11 -7.15
N ILE A 171 0.62 6.51 -6.44
CA ILE A 171 0.93 6.81 -5.05
C ILE A 171 2.41 7.16 -4.98
N GLU A 172 2.74 8.24 -4.31
CA GLU A 172 4.11 8.68 -4.06
C GLU A 172 4.40 8.66 -2.56
N ILE A 173 5.48 8.01 -2.17
CA ILE A 173 5.96 7.92 -0.79
C ILE A 173 7.37 8.48 -0.76
N THR A 174 7.64 9.35 0.20
CA THR A 174 8.98 9.81 0.52
C THR A 174 9.37 9.35 1.93
N LEU A 175 10.59 8.86 2.11
CA LEU A 175 11.12 8.50 3.43
C LEU A 175 12.55 9.04 3.56
N PRO A 176 12.96 9.52 4.75
CA PRO A 176 14.33 9.92 4.99
C PRO A 176 15.29 8.74 4.82
N ILE A 177 16.42 8.95 4.13
CA ILE A 177 17.49 7.95 4.07
C ILE A 177 18.25 7.92 5.38
N TYR A 178 18.85 6.77 5.67
CA TYR A 178 19.73 6.62 6.83
C TYR A 178 21.05 7.37 6.55
N SER A 179 21.28 8.43 7.29
CA SER A 179 22.53 9.21 7.29
C SER A 179 23.59 8.59 8.22
#